data_53591b502871b05c426d8e712ff2daaa
#
_entry.id   53591b502871b05c426d8e712ff2daaa
#
_cell.length_a   1.000
_cell.length_b   1.000
_cell.length_c   1.000
_cell.angle_alpha   90.00
_cell.angle_beta   90.00
_cell.angle_gamma   90.00
#
_symmetry.space_group_name_H-M   'P 1'
#
loop_
_entity.id
_entity.type
_entity.pdbx_description
1 polymer ?
#
loop_
_entity_poly.entity_id
_entity_poly.type
_entity_poly.pdbx_seq_one_letter_code
_entity_poly.pdbx_strand_id
1 'polypeptide(L)'
;MSMKQKLLLLMGGMMLTAFSLPLAAQSISWTDDSQKPDTLWYTEHKEGTEYTLTKPEELAGLSVLVNTYQYTFEGKTIKLGNDVSLAKTVGEETVLWTPVGLYIKGHKIDIPFKGTFDGQGHTVDGMQVSGTIEAVGLFGNLSGATVRNLVIGSNSSVTSTNSRLDLLPVF
;
A
#
# COMPACT_ATOMS: atom_id res chain seq x y z
N MET A 1 6.56 -11.93 -67.05
CA MET A 1 6.52 -11.98 -65.56
C MET A 1 7.79 -11.33 -65.06
N SER A 2 7.68 -10.15 -64.45
CA SER A 2 8.81 -9.29 -64.07
C SER A 2 9.55 -9.88 -62.87
N MET A 3 10.91 -9.79 -62.89
CA MET A 3 11.77 -10.23 -61.81
C MET A 3 11.45 -9.64 -60.41
N LYS A 4 10.65 -8.57 -60.37
CA LYS A 4 10.13 -7.95 -59.14
C LYS A 4 9.04 -8.74 -58.45
N GLN A 5 8.36 -9.68 -59.16
CA GLN A 5 7.29 -10.50 -58.56
C GLN A 5 7.79 -11.80 -57.90
N LYS A 6 9.05 -12.20 -58.15
CA LYS A 6 9.63 -13.39 -57.51
C LYS A 6 10.27 -13.12 -56.14
N LEU A 7 10.49 -11.85 -55.78
CA LEU A 7 11.10 -11.52 -54.47
C LEU A 7 10.06 -11.36 -53.36
N LEU A 8 8.76 -11.33 -53.68
CA LEU A 8 7.69 -11.13 -52.70
C LEU A 8 7.11 -12.44 -52.15
N LEU A 9 7.58 -13.60 -52.64
CA LEU A 9 7.05 -14.90 -52.18
C LEU A 9 7.99 -15.68 -51.24
N LEU A 10 9.14 -15.10 -50.86
CA LEU A 10 10.08 -15.73 -49.92
C LEU A 10 10.10 -15.12 -48.51
N MET A 11 9.18 -14.18 -48.18
CA MET A 11 8.98 -13.67 -46.82
C MET A 11 7.73 -14.27 -46.18
N GLY A 12 7.41 -15.48 -46.55
CA GLY A 12 6.35 -16.26 -45.93
C GLY A 12 6.88 -17.00 -44.70
N GLY A 13 6.41 -16.65 -43.54
CA GLY A 13 6.40 -17.55 -42.41
C GLY A 13 7.45 -17.38 -41.35
N MET A 14 7.79 -16.18 -40.94
CA MET A 14 8.30 -16.00 -39.59
C MET A 14 7.10 -15.76 -38.69
N MET A 15 6.52 -16.86 -38.19
CA MET A 15 5.53 -16.84 -37.15
C MET A 15 6.21 -16.23 -35.93
N LEU A 16 6.01 -14.92 -35.71
CA LEU A 16 6.29 -14.29 -34.42
C LEU A 16 5.32 -14.96 -33.42
N THR A 17 5.78 -16.02 -32.77
CA THR A 17 5.18 -16.41 -31.52
C THR A 17 5.45 -15.25 -30.57
N ALA A 18 4.44 -14.41 -30.39
CA ALA A 18 4.42 -13.44 -29.31
C ALA A 18 4.51 -14.26 -28.03
N PHE A 19 5.72 -14.37 -27.49
CA PHE A 19 5.94 -14.84 -26.13
C PHE A 19 5.33 -13.75 -25.24
N SER A 20 4.04 -13.86 -24.95
CA SER A 20 3.43 -13.07 -23.89
C SER A 20 4.03 -13.61 -22.59
N LEU A 21 5.10 -12.97 -22.15
CA LEU A 21 5.53 -13.12 -20.75
C LEU A 21 4.31 -12.73 -19.92
N PRO A 22 3.90 -13.54 -18.93
CA PRO A 22 2.89 -13.11 -18.01
C PRO A 22 3.40 -11.79 -17.40
N LEU A 23 2.68 -10.70 -17.65
CA LEU A 23 2.87 -9.47 -16.92
C LEU A 23 2.62 -9.87 -15.47
N ALA A 24 3.67 -9.87 -14.64
CA ALA A 24 3.50 -10.15 -13.22
C ALA A 24 2.38 -9.21 -12.74
N ALA A 25 1.30 -9.80 -12.23
CA ALA A 25 0.17 -9.02 -11.76
C ALA A 25 0.70 -8.04 -10.72
N GLN A 26 0.63 -6.74 -11.03
CA GLN A 26 1.06 -5.69 -10.12
C GLN A 26 0.02 -5.63 -9.03
N SER A 27 0.42 -5.88 -7.79
CA SER A 27 -0.49 -5.82 -6.65
C SER A 27 -1.10 -4.42 -6.54
N ILE A 28 -2.42 -4.35 -6.41
CA ILE A 28 -3.16 -3.11 -6.24
C ILE A 28 -3.09 -2.71 -4.76
N SER A 29 -2.78 -1.45 -4.48
CA SER A 29 -2.71 -0.92 -3.12
C SER A 29 -3.78 0.14 -2.89
N TRP A 30 -4.25 0.27 -1.66
CA TRP A 30 -5.12 1.35 -1.22
C TRP A 30 -4.54 2.75 -1.45
N THR A 31 -3.21 2.87 -1.55
CA THR A 31 -2.51 4.13 -1.84
C THR A 31 -2.38 4.45 -3.32
N ASP A 32 -2.79 3.55 -4.22
CA ASP A 32 -2.78 3.80 -5.66
C ASP A 32 -3.85 4.84 -6.04
N ASP A 33 -3.55 5.71 -6.98
CA ASP A 33 -4.47 6.76 -7.45
C ASP A 33 -5.82 6.19 -7.94
N SER A 34 -5.82 4.95 -8.47
CA SER A 34 -7.02 4.24 -8.89
C SER A 34 -7.98 3.95 -7.74
N GLN A 35 -7.49 3.85 -6.51
CA GLN A 35 -8.27 3.64 -5.29
C GLN A 35 -8.75 4.95 -4.66
N LYS A 36 -8.29 6.10 -5.18
CA LYS A 36 -8.67 7.46 -4.77
C LYS A 36 -8.48 7.71 -3.27
N PRO A 37 -7.24 7.51 -2.74
CA PRO A 37 -6.98 7.86 -1.36
C PRO A 37 -7.31 9.34 -1.12
N ASP A 38 -8.12 9.63 -0.09
CA ASP A 38 -8.57 10.98 0.19
C ASP A 38 -7.63 11.66 1.20
N THR A 39 -6.97 12.72 0.77
CA THR A 39 -6.08 13.55 1.59
C THR A 39 -6.67 14.92 1.92
N LEU A 40 -7.85 15.26 1.40
CA LEU A 40 -8.44 16.59 1.50
C LEU A 40 -8.80 16.95 2.94
N TRP A 41 -9.21 15.95 3.74
CA TRP A 41 -9.50 16.15 5.16
C TRP A 41 -8.36 16.79 5.94
N TYR A 42 -7.11 16.62 5.47
CA TYR A 42 -5.92 17.26 6.04
C TYR A 42 -5.43 18.44 5.22
N THR A 43 -5.31 18.30 3.88
CA THR A 43 -4.66 19.32 3.04
C THR A 43 -5.42 20.64 3.00
N GLU A 44 -6.74 20.62 3.20
CA GLU A 44 -7.58 21.84 3.29
C GLU A 44 -7.64 22.42 4.71
N HIS A 45 -7.19 21.69 5.73
CA HIS A 45 -7.34 22.05 7.14
C HIS A 45 -6.06 21.84 7.97
N LYS A 46 -4.88 22.12 7.39
CA LYS A 46 -3.56 21.81 7.99
C LYS A 46 -3.33 22.38 9.39
N GLU A 47 -3.98 23.48 9.72
CA GLU A 47 -3.87 24.14 11.02
C GLU A 47 -4.66 23.40 12.13
N GLY A 48 -5.52 22.48 11.76
CA GLY A 48 -6.24 21.65 12.72
C GLY A 48 -5.31 20.80 13.57
N THR A 49 -5.74 20.53 14.79
CA THR A 49 -5.04 19.63 15.71
C THR A 49 -5.72 18.27 15.85
N GLU A 50 -7.00 18.19 15.43
CA GLU A 50 -7.80 16.97 15.47
C GLU A 50 -8.51 16.75 14.12
N TYR A 51 -8.55 15.50 13.67
CA TYR A 51 -9.18 15.08 12.42
C TYR A 51 -9.96 13.78 12.66
N THR A 52 -11.11 13.65 12.02
CA THR A 52 -11.94 12.45 12.14
C THR A 52 -12.07 11.78 10.78
N LEU A 53 -11.67 10.52 10.71
CA LEU A 53 -11.75 9.68 9.51
C LEU A 53 -13.00 8.78 9.62
N THR A 54 -13.76 8.69 8.56
CA THR A 54 -15.00 7.94 8.49
C THR A 54 -15.06 6.94 7.34
N LYS A 55 -14.08 7.01 6.44
CA LYS A 55 -14.02 6.21 5.21
C LYS A 55 -12.67 5.52 5.04
N PRO A 56 -12.64 4.37 4.37
CA PRO A 56 -11.38 3.69 4.07
C PRO A 56 -10.45 4.52 3.18
N GLU A 57 -10.98 5.34 2.26
CA GLU A 57 -10.20 6.24 1.42
C GLU A 57 -9.49 7.33 2.23
N GLU A 58 -10.10 7.84 3.30
CA GLU A 58 -9.49 8.81 4.21
C GLU A 58 -8.36 8.17 5.02
N LEU A 59 -8.55 6.92 5.47
CA LEU A 59 -7.50 6.17 6.16
C LEU A 59 -6.35 5.84 5.20
N ALA A 60 -6.63 5.50 3.94
CA ALA A 60 -5.61 5.36 2.89
C ALA A 60 -4.89 6.69 2.61
N GLY A 61 -5.63 7.80 2.64
CA GLY A 61 -5.07 9.15 2.56
C GLY A 61 -4.06 9.45 3.67
N LEU A 62 -4.30 8.96 4.90
CA LEU A 62 -3.32 9.07 5.99
C LEU A 62 -2.00 8.38 5.62
N SER A 63 -2.07 7.18 5.03
CA SER A 63 -0.86 6.46 4.57
C SER A 63 -0.12 7.27 3.49
N VAL A 64 -0.82 7.84 2.52
CA VAL A 64 -0.23 8.70 1.49
C VAL A 64 0.41 9.95 2.10
N LEU A 65 -0.29 10.63 3.02
CA LEU A 65 0.20 11.85 3.67
C LEU A 65 1.50 11.60 4.44
N VAL A 66 1.59 10.48 5.15
CA VAL A 66 2.81 10.11 5.89
C VAL A 66 3.90 9.62 4.93
N ASN A 67 3.61 8.61 4.12
CA ASN A 67 4.62 7.90 3.36
C ASN A 67 5.17 8.69 2.16
N THR A 68 4.32 9.46 1.49
CA THR A 68 4.69 10.21 0.28
C THR A 68 5.00 11.66 0.59
N TYR A 69 4.12 12.32 1.35
CA TYR A 69 4.29 13.75 1.66
C TYR A 69 5.07 14.02 2.95
N GLN A 70 5.40 12.96 3.71
CA GLN A 70 6.23 12.99 4.93
C GLN A 70 5.66 13.88 6.05
N TYR A 71 4.31 14.00 6.12
CA TYR A 71 3.67 14.64 7.26
C TYR A 71 3.68 13.69 8.45
N THR A 72 4.41 14.04 9.51
CA THR A 72 4.58 13.17 10.68
C THR A 72 3.39 13.17 11.62
N PHE A 73 2.49 14.15 11.51
CA PHE A 73 1.34 14.38 12.43
C PHE A 73 1.74 14.59 13.89
N GLU A 74 2.98 14.99 14.16
CA GLU A 74 3.41 15.32 15.52
C GLU A 74 2.53 16.43 16.13
N GLY A 75 2.04 16.21 17.35
CA GLY A 75 1.12 17.12 18.04
C GLY A 75 -0.33 17.09 17.52
N LYS A 76 -0.67 16.21 16.58
CA LYS A 76 -2.01 16.06 16.01
C LYS A 76 -2.66 14.75 16.41
N THR A 77 -4.00 14.76 16.48
CA THR A 77 -4.82 13.58 16.79
C THR A 77 -5.69 13.21 15.61
N ILE A 78 -5.57 11.98 15.16
CA ILE A 78 -6.43 11.35 14.15
C ILE A 78 -7.41 10.43 14.87
N LYS A 79 -8.70 10.58 14.63
CA LYS A 79 -9.78 9.80 15.25
C LYS A 79 -10.51 8.98 14.20
N LEU A 80 -11.00 7.79 14.56
CA LEU A 80 -12.03 7.13 13.76
C LEU A 80 -13.42 7.62 14.21
N GLY A 81 -14.28 7.90 13.25
CA GLY A 81 -15.67 8.31 13.50
C GLY A 81 -16.65 7.14 13.41
N ASN A 82 -16.25 6.01 12.84
CA ASN A 82 -17.01 4.76 12.72
C ASN A 82 -16.08 3.61 12.36
N ASP A 83 -16.63 2.40 12.32
CA ASP A 83 -15.94 1.22 11.84
C ASP A 83 -15.55 1.40 10.36
N VAL A 84 -14.35 0.95 10.00
CA VAL A 84 -13.79 1.07 8.66
C VAL A 84 -13.47 -0.32 8.11
N SER A 85 -14.00 -0.64 6.94
CA SER A 85 -13.63 -1.85 6.21
C SER A 85 -12.62 -1.55 5.11
N LEU A 86 -11.48 -2.24 5.17
CA LEU A 86 -10.44 -2.23 4.13
C LEU A 86 -10.55 -3.41 3.17
N ALA A 87 -11.57 -4.28 3.35
CA ALA A 87 -11.83 -5.38 2.43
C ALA A 87 -12.29 -4.82 1.06
N LYS A 88 -11.46 -5.00 0.04
CA LYS A 88 -11.74 -4.53 -1.32
C LYS A 88 -11.07 -5.42 -2.36
N THR A 89 -11.77 -5.66 -3.46
CA THR A 89 -11.24 -6.34 -4.63
C THR A 89 -11.48 -5.49 -5.89
N VAL A 90 -10.58 -5.61 -6.86
CA VAL A 90 -10.72 -5.01 -8.19
C VAL A 90 -10.54 -6.14 -9.21
N GLY A 91 -11.63 -6.54 -9.85
CA GLY A 91 -11.66 -7.82 -10.58
C GLY A 91 -11.47 -8.99 -9.61
N GLU A 92 -10.43 -9.80 -9.84
CA GLU A 92 -10.04 -10.92 -8.98
C GLU A 92 -8.93 -10.58 -7.99
N GLU A 93 -8.36 -9.36 -8.08
CA GLU A 93 -7.22 -8.93 -7.27
C GLU A 93 -7.67 -8.30 -5.96
N THR A 94 -7.07 -8.73 -4.86
CA THR A 94 -7.26 -8.11 -3.54
C THR A 94 -6.49 -6.80 -3.46
N VAL A 95 -7.13 -5.73 -2.98
CA VAL A 95 -6.47 -4.46 -2.73
C VAL A 95 -5.71 -4.54 -1.41
N LEU A 96 -4.39 -4.39 -1.47
CA LEU A 96 -3.51 -4.50 -0.32
C LEU A 96 -3.44 -3.19 0.46
N TRP A 97 -3.29 -3.30 1.77
CA TRP A 97 -3.04 -2.16 2.63
C TRP A 97 -1.55 -1.79 2.62
N THR A 98 -1.26 -0.50 2.49
CA THR A 98 0.09 0.06 2.69
C THR A 98 0.17 0.63 4.11
N PRO A 99 1.03 0.08 4.98
CA PRO A 99 1.18 0.55 6.36
C PRO A 99 1.47 2.04 6.47
N VAL A 100 0.91 2.70 7.47
CA VAL A 100 1.21 4.10 7.77
C VAL A 100 2.59 4.19 8.42
N GLY A 101 3.47 4.98 7.81
CA GLY A 101 4.88 5.06 8.20
C GLY A 101 5.72 3.96 7.57
N LEU A 102 6.90 4.32 7.06
CA LEU A 102 7.81 3.41 6.38
C LEU A 102 9.15 3.32 7.12
N TYR A 103 9.62 2.09 7.25
CA TYR A 103 10.98 1.79 7.66
C TYR A 103 11.57 0.74 6.72
N ILE A 104 12.66 1.08 6.03
CA ILE A 104 13.37 0.14 5.14
C ILE A 104 14.84 0.14 5.50
N LYS A 105 15.25 -0.87 6.25
CA LYS A 105 16.64 -1.07 6.65
C LYS A 105 17.53 -1.20 5.42
N GLY A 106 18.66 -0.51 5.46
CA GLY A 106 19.62 -0.52 4.32
C GLY A 106 19.35 0.53 3.25
N HIS A 107 18.14 1.08 3.14
CA HIS A 107 17.82 2.16 2.20
C HIS A 107 17.76 3.54 2.88
N LYS A 108 18.02 3.63 4.20
CA LYS A 108 17.92 4.87 4.99
C LYS A 108 16.55 5.54 4.89
N ILE A 109 15.50 4.74 4.68
CA ILE A 109 14.12 5.21 4.71
C ILE A 109 13.59 5.01 6.12
N ASP A 110 13.30 6.14 6.79
CA ASP A 110 12.74 6.21 8.13
C ASP A 110 11.71 7.34 8.16
N ILE A 111 10.47 6.99 7.85
CA ILE A 111 9.34 7.92 7.73
C ILE A 111 8.29 7.51 8.76
N PRO A 112 8.37 7.99 10.00
CA PRO A 112 7.48 7.60 11.06
C PRO A 112 6.19 8.43 11.09
N PHE A 113 5.10 7.80 11.53
CA PHE A 113 3.97 8.52 12.11
C PHE A 113 4.33 8.89 13.57
N LYS A 114 4.04 10.13 13.99
CA LYS A 114 4.37 10.64 15.33
C LYS A 114 3.16 11.19 16.10
N GLY A 115 1.99 11.16 15.49
CA GLY A 115 0.76 11.68 16.07
C GLY A 115 0.10 10.73 17.07
N THR A 116 -1.08 11.13 17.52
CA THR A 116 -2.01 10.24 18.22
C THR A 116 -3.02 9.69 17.22
N PHE A 117 -3.20 8.36 17.21
CA PHE A 117 -4.30 7.71 16.51
C PHE A 117 -5.26 7.12 17.54
N ASP A 118 -6.47 7.65 17.60
CA ASP A 118 -7.51 7.23 18.54
C ASP A 118 -8.64 6.54 17.78
N GLY A 119 -8.72 5.23 17.89
CA GLY A 119 -9.77 4.42 17.26
C GLY A 119 -11.17 4.67 17.82
N GLN A 120 -11.33 5.40 18.94
CA GLN A 120 -12.64 5.68 19.58
C GLN A 120 -13.47 4.41 19.90
N GLY A 121 -12.82 3.25 19.99
CA GLY A 121 -13.47 1.95 20.15
C GLY A 121 -13.95 1.32 18.83
N HIS A 122 -13.72 1.99 17.70
CA HIS A 122 -14.09 1.49 16.38
C HIS A 122 -13.10 0.44 15.86
N THR A 123 -13.58 -0.33 14.89
CA THR A 123 -12.88 -1.44 14.27
C THR A 123 -12.33 -1.04 12.89
N VAL A 124 -11.09 -1.42 12.61
CA VAL A 124 -10.55 -1.52 11.25
C VAL A 124 -10.51 -3.00 10.87
N ASP A 125 -11.30 -3.38 9.88
CA ASP A 125 -11.44 -4.79 9.47
C ASP A 125 -11.06 -5.01 8.00
N GLY A 126 -10.79 -6.25 7.63
CA GLY A 126 -10.51 -6.66 6.25
C GLY A 126 -9.19 -6.13 5.68
N MET A 127 -8.29 -5.65 6.54
CA MET A 127 -6.97 -5.22 6.13
C MET A 127 -6.14 -6.41 5.63
N GLN A 128 -5.63 -6.31 4.40
CA GLN A 128 -4.74 -7.32 3.83
C GLN A 128 -3.36 -6.70 3.60
N VAL A 129 -2.37 -7.14 4.36
CA VAL A 129 -0.96 -6.74 4.19
C VAL A 129 -0.17 -7.92 3.68
N SER A 130 0.51 -7.74 2.56
CA SER A 130 1.40 -8.75 1.99
C SER A 130 2.65 -8.08 1.43
N GLY A 131 3.81 -8.66 1.67
CA GLY A 131 5.05 -8.16 1.10
C GLY A 131 6.31 -8.60 1.84
N THR A 132 7.44 -8.08 1.37
CA THR A 132 8.79 -8.33 1.93
C THR A 132 9.24 -7.22 2.88
N ILE A 133 8.34 -6.30 3.26
CA ILE A 133 8.66 -5.17 4.13
C ILE A 133 8.84 -5.64 5.58
N GLU A 134 9.82 -5.05 6.26
CA GLU A 134 10.17 -5.42 7.65
C GLU A 134 9.12 -4.95 8.67
N ALA A 135 8.34 -3.93 8.31
CA ALA A 135 7.32 -3.32 9.16
C ALA A 135 5.93 -3.51 8.53
N VAL A 136 5.13 -4.40 9.08
CA VAL A 136 3.82 -4.81 8.56
C VAL A 136 2.72 -4.64 9.62
N GLY A 137 1.57 -4.11 9.20
CA GLY A 137 0.43 -3.87 10.08
C GLY A 137 -0.37 -2.67 9.58
N LEU A 138 -1.29 -2.15 10.40
CA LEU A 138 -1.97 -0.89 10.11
C LEU A 138 -0.95 0.27 10.08
N PHE A 139 -0.03 0.27 11.02
CA PHE A 139 1.14 1.14 11.08
C PHE A 139 2.40 0.33 10.84
N GLY A 140 3.32 0.87 10.04
CA GLY A 140 4.62 0.27 9.77
C GLY A 140 5.76 0.89 10.58
N ASN A 141 5.67 2.20 10.85
CA ASN A 141 6.70 2.91 11.59
C ASN A 141 6.09 3.98 12.51
N LEU A 142 6.33 3.83 13.79
CA LEU A 142 5.87 4.74 14.85
C LEU A 142 7.07 5.30 15.62
N SER A 143 7.10 6.62 15.85
CA SER A 143 8.14 7.25 16.67
C SER A 143 7.53 8.31 17.59
N GLY A 144 7.48 8.05 18.89
CA GLY A 144 6.82 8.91 19.87
C GLY A 144 5.29 9.01 19.67
N ALA A 145 4.71 8.13 18.87
CA ALA A 145 3.28 8.10 18.57
C ALA A 145 2.48 7.42 19.69
N THR A 146 1.17 7.72 19.71
CA THR A 146 0.21 7.01 20.55
C THR A 146 -0.87 6.37 19.66
N VAL A 147 -1.08 5.07 19.79
CA VAL A 147 -2.22 4.35 19.18
C VAL A 147 -3.06 3.79 20.32
N ARG A 148 -4.34 4.14 20.36
CA ARG A 148 -5.25 3.73 21.45
C ARG A 148 -6.67 3.50 20.98
N ASN A 149 -7.45 2.77 21.78
CA ASN A 149 -8.89 2.54 21.58
C ASN A 149 -9.22 2.01 20.18
N LEU A 150 -8.34 1.18 19.59
CA LEU A 150 -8.48 0.64 18.25
C LEU A 150 -8.69 -0.87 18.31
N VAL A 151 -9.65 -1.37 17.55
CA VAL A 151 -9.87 -2.80 17.33
C VAL A 151 -9.44 -3.16 15.90
N ILE A 152 -8.67 -4.23 15.74
CA ILE A 152 -8.40 -4.84 14.43
C ILE A 152 -9.32 -6.03 14.27
N GLY A 153 -10.14 -5.99 13.21
CA GLY A 153 -11.13 -7.02 12.93
C GLY A 153 -10.49 -8.35 12.51
N SER A 154 -11.21 -9.43 12.74
CA SER A 154 -10.74 -10.81 12.52
C SER A 154 -10.57 -11.19 11.05
N ASN A 155 -11.13 -10.41 10.11
CA ASN A 155 -10.96 -10.62 8.67
C ASN A 155 -9.66 -9.97 8.14
N SER A 156 -8.87 -9.36 9.02
CA SER A 156 -7.58 -8.77 8.67
C SER A 156 -6.49 -9.83 8.66
N SER A 157 -5.57 -9.72 7.70
CA SER A 157 -4.45 -10.63 7.52
C SER A 157 -3.15 -9.86 7.27
N VAL A 158 -2.08 -10.31 7.90
CA VAL A 158 -0.74 -9.78 7.72
C VAL A 158 0.19 -10.92 7.36
N THR A 159 0.73 -10.88 6.14
CA THR A 159 1.67 -11.89 5.64
C THR A 159 2.98 -11.21 5.25
N SER A 160 4.06 -11.55 5.95
CA SER A 160 5.41 -11.12 5.59
C SER A 160 6.21 -12.30 5.06
N THR A 161 6.74 -12.16 3.85
CA THR A 161 7.64 -13.13 3.23
C THR A 161 9.10 -12.70 3.37
N ASN A 162 9.46 -12.12 4.52
CA ASN A 162 10.86 -11.83 4.81
C ASN A 162 11.60 -13.14 5.06
N SER A 163 11.81 -13.91 3.99
CA SER A 163 12.71 -15.04 4.00
C SER A 163 14.15 -14.51 4.03
N ARG A 164 14.62 -14.19 5.20
CA ARG A 164 16.04 -14.13 5.46
C ARG A 164 16.58 -15.56 5.32
N LEU A 165 16.83 -15.96 4.09
CA LEU A 165 17.73 -17.06 3.81
C LEU A 165 19.12 -16.59 4.24
N ASP A 166 19.42 -16.75 5.51
CA ASP A 166 20.80 -16.80 5.98
C ASP A 166 21.38 -18.07 5.33
N LEU A 167 21.95 -17.92 4.14
CA LEU A 167 22.91 -18.86 3.59
C LEU A 167 24.10 -18.82 4.54
N LEU A 168 24.04 -19.66 5.56
CA LEU A 168 25.23 -19.99 6.33
C LEU A 168 26.21 -20.61 5.33
N PRO A 169 27.45 -20.11 5.26
CA PRO A 169 28.45 -20.76 4.45
C PRO A 169 28.63 -22.17 4.99
N VAL A 170 28.36 -23.17 4.18
CA VAL A 170 28.74 -24.56 4.49
C VAL A 170 30.25 -24.62 4.29
N PHE A 171 30.97 -24.72 5.37
CA PHE A 171 32.40 -25.05 5.36
C PHE A 171 32.58 -26.57 5.16
#